data_b6581dd49ebc52644a387dc834913ea3
#
_entry.id   b6581dd49ebc52644a387dc834913ea3
#
_cell.length_a   1.000
_cell.length_b   1.000
_cell.length_c   1.000
_cell.angle_alpha   90.00
_cell.angle_beta   90.00
_cell.angle_gamma   90.00
#
_symmetry.space_group_name_H-M   'P 1'
#
loop_
_entity.id
_entity.type
_entity.pdbx_description
1 polymer ?
#
loop_
_entity_poly.entity_id
_entity_poly.type
_entity_poly.pdbx_seq_one_letter_code
_entity_poly.pdbx_strand_id
1 'polypeptide(L)'
;MFKLVTLEDAIRIPPERFGEEIDNVGYEQLKIKYDGMVDEELGYVIAVTNIKVNPFGKIIPGDGATFHKVEFSLLTFYPKIQEVIEGEVVEIAEFGAFVRIGPVDALLHVSQLMDDYISYDERQGVLMGKETKRKLQTGDHVRVRITAVSLGRSGGSGKIGVTARQPFLGKIEWIRKDVEKMDATEEVTKEPSKGIGESKQ
;
A
#
# COMPACT_ATOMS: atom_id res chain seq x y z
N MET A 1 -0.52 6.27 -2.02
CA MET A 1 0.32 6.77 -0.87
C MET A 1 -0.54 7.17 0.30
N PHE A 2 0.05 7.13 1.52
CA PHE A 2 -0.60 7.65 2.72
C PHE A 2 -0.73 9.18 2.64
N LYS A 3 -1.88 9.69 3.06
CA LYS A 3 -2.18 11.11 3.14
C LYS A 3 -2.87 11.42 4.46
N LEU A 4 -2.64 12.62 4.95
CA LEU A 4 -3.42 13.20 6.04
C LEU A 4 -4.29 14.32 5.43
N VAL A 5 -5.60 14.16 5.50
CA VAL A 5 -6.57 15.09 4.90
C VAL A 5 -7.41 15.69 6.00
N THR A 6 -7.44 17.01 6.09
CA THR A 6 -8.27 17.72 7.07
C THR A 6 -9.62 18.05 6.44
N LEU A 7 -10.69 17.73 7.17
CA LEU A 7 -12.07 17.92 6.74
C LEU A 7 -12.87 18.62 7.85
N GLU A 8 -13.96 19.24 7.42
CA GLU A 8 -15.00 19.76 8.30
C GLU A 8 -16.29 18.98 8.08
N ASP A 9 -16.98 18.65 9.17
CA ASP A 9 -18.27 17.98 9.13
C ASP A 9 -19.15 18.45 10.29
N ALA A 10 -20.37 17.95 10.37
CA ALA A 10 -21.28 18.14 11.48
C ALA A 10 -21.60 16.81 12.15
N ILE A 11 -21.38 16.74 13.45
CA ILE A 11 -21.74 15.58 14.26
C ILE A 11 -23.03 15.84 15.02
N ARG A 12 -23.84 14.78 15.20
CA ARG A 12 -25.08 14.80 15.98
C ARG A 12 -24.82 14.19 17.35
N ILE A 13 -24.97 14.98 18.42
CA ILE A 13 -24.84 14.52 19.80
C ILE A 13 -26.24 14.31 20.37
N PRO A 14 -26.61 13.04 20.64
CA PRO A 14 -27.93 12.74 21.19
C PRO A 14 -28.03 13.12 22.66
N PRO A 15 -29.24 13.36 23.19
CA PRO A 15 -29.45 13.80 24.57
C PRO A 15 -28.86 12.88 25.64
N GLU A 16 -28.82 11.57 25.37
CA GLU A 16 -28.29 10.55 26.28
C GLU A 16 -26.80 10.75 26.56
N ARG A 17 -26.11 11.46 25.67
CA ARG A 17 -24.65 11.72 25.78
C ARG A 17 -24.32 13.13 26.19
N PHE A 18 -25.31 13.93 26.61
CA PHE A 18 -25.07 15.26 27.16
C PHE A 18 -24.34 15.15 28.51
N GLY A 19 -23.24 15.87 28.66
CA GLY A 19 -22.41 15.82 29.87
C GLY A 19 -21.16 14.96 29.73
N GLU A 20 -21.03 14.19 28.65
CA GLU A 20 -19.76 13.56 28.30
C GLU A 20 -18.81 14.59 27.65
N GLU A 21 -17.53 14.26 27.59
CA GLU A 21 -16.55 15.10 26.90
C GLU A 21 -16.86 15.13 25.39
N ILE A 22 -17.11 16.32 24.87
CA ILE A 22 -17.63 16.53 23.52
C ILE A 22 -16.69 15.99 22.43
N ASP A 23 -15.36 16.07 22.65
CA ASP A 23 -14.36 15.58 21.70
C ASP A 23 -14.36 14.04 21.64
N ASN A 24 -14.58 13.35 22.77
CA ASN A 24 -14.69 11.90 22.80
C ASN A 24 -15.95 11.41 22.08
N VAL A 25 -17.08 12.07 22.32
CA VAL A 25 -18.34 11.75 21.60
C VAL A 25 -18.17 12.00 20.09
N GLY A 26 -17.52 13.11 19.75
CA GLY A 26 -17.20 13.45 18.36
C GLY A 26 -16.32 12.39 17.68
N TYR A 27 -15.30 11.94 18.38
CA TYR A 27 -14.39 10.89 17.88
C TYR A 27 -15.15 9.61 17.55
N GLU A 28 -15.96 9.11 18.46
CA GLU A 28 -16.73 7.89 18.25
C GLU A 28 -17.70 8.00 17.08
N GLN A 29 -18.39 9.14 16.94
CA GLN A 29 -19.32 9.37 15.83
C GLN A 29 -18.60 9.42 14.49
N LEU A 30 -17.47 10.11 14.41
CA LEU A 30 -16.65 10.18 13.19
C LEU A 30 -16.02 8.84 12.87
N LYS A 31 -15.57 8.09 13.88
CA LYS A 31 -15.04 6.75 13.68
C LYS A 31 -16.07 5.82 13.06
N ILE A 32 -17.30 5.78 13.57
CA ILE A 32 -18.39 4.98 13.00
C ILE A 32 -18.68 5.39 11.55
N LYS A 33 -18.57 6.67 11.23
CA LYS A 33 -18.90 7.22 9.91
C LYS A 33 -17.82 6.98 8.88
N TYR A 34 -16.53 7.10 9.27
CA TYR A 34 -15.41 7.18 8.33
C TYR A 34 -14.47 5.97 8.36
N ASP A 35 -14.36 5.22 9.48
CA ASP A 35 -13.46 4.07 9.54
C ASP A 35 -13.83 3.01 8.50
N GLY A 36 -12.84 2.60 7.71
CA GLY A 36 -13.03 1.59 6.67
C GLY A 36 -13.81 2.08 5.44
N MET A 37 -14.15 3.37 5.38
CA MET A 37 -14.78 3.95 4.19
C MET A 37 -13.82 3.95 3.01
N VAL A 38 -14.34 3.69 1.83
CA VAL A 38 -13.62 3.82 0.55
C VAL A 38 -14.31 4.90 -0.28
N ASP A 39 -13.54 5.89 -0.67
CA ASP A 39 -14.01 7.05 -1.45
C ASP A 39 -13.12 7.29 -2.67
N GLU A 40 -13.70 7.80 -3.75
CA GLU A 40 -12.96 8.00 -5.01
C GLU A 40 -11.87 9.08 -4.91
N GLU A 41 -12.05 10.09 -4.04
CA GLU A 41 -11.09 11.19 -3.86
C GLU A 41 -10.12 10.92 -2.70
N LEU A 42 -10.61 10.33 -1.61
CA LEU A 42 -9.83 10.06 -0.40
C LEU A 42 -9.07 8.72 -0.49
N GLY A 43 -9.57 7.76 -1.26
CA GLY A 43 -9.09 6.39 -1.25
C GLY A 43 -9.61 5.59 -0.06
N TYR A 44 -8.76 4.78 0.55
CA TYR A 44 -9.10 3.97 1.73
C TYR A 44 -8.86 4.78 3.00
N VAL A 45 -9.92 5.02 3.76
CA VAL A 45 -9.81 5.70 5.07
C VAL A 45 -9.36 4.67 6.11
N ILE A 46 -8.25 4.98 6.78
CA ILE A 46 -7.62 4.08 7.77
C ILE A 46 -8.03 4.45 9.18
N ALA A 47 -7.95 5.74 9.51
CA ALA A 47 -8.24 6.21 10.85
C ALA A 47 -8.62 7.70 10.86
N VAL A 48 -9.43 8.06 11.85
CA VAL A 48 -9.75 9.44 12.20
C VAL A 48 -8.75 9.95 13.23
N THR A 49 -8.20 11.15 13.02
CA THR A 49 -7.20 11.76 13.91
C THR A 49 -7.48 13.26 14.09
N ASN A 50 -6.82 13.88 15.08
CA ASN A 50 -6.80 15.33 15.29
C ASN A 50 -8.18 15.98 15.30
N ILE A 51 -9.04 15.57 16.23
CA ILE A 51 -10.41 16.05 16.29
C ILE A 51 -10.49 17.31 17.13
N LYS A 52 -11.27 18.27 16.64
CA LYS A 52 -11.61 19.50 17.35
C LYS A 52 -13.09 19.82 17.13
N VAL A 53 -13.89 19.58 18.14
CA VAL A 53 -15.33 19.86 18.11
C VAL A 53 -15.59 21.29 18.55
N ASN A 54 -16.45 22.01 17.83
CA ASN A 54 -16.90 23.32 18.23
C ASN A 54 -17.85 23.16 19.44
N PRO A 55 -17.57 23.77 20.61
CA PRO A 55 -18.42 23.65 21.79
C PRO A 55 -19.82 24.25 21.61
N PHE A 56 -19.99 25.15 20.65
CA PHE A 56 -21.31 25.76 20.34
C PHE A 56 -22.06 24.93 19.29
N GLY A 57 -23.06 24.19 19.76
CA GLY A 57 -23.95 23.41 18.90
C GLY A 57 -25.19 24.18 18.48
N LYS A 58 -25.86 23.65 17.46
CA LYS A 58 -27.18 24.13 17.00
C LYS A 58 -28.21 23.05 17.29
N ILE A 59 -29.42 23.49 17.71
CA ILE A 59 -30.59 22.62 17.88
C ILE A 59 -31.46 22.77 16.63
N ILE A 60 -31.91 21.65 16.09
CA ILE A 60 -32.85 21.61 14.97
C ILE A 60 -34.25 21.36 15.56
N PRO A 61 -35.27 22.19 15.21
CA PRO A 61 -36.63 21.96 15.68
C PRO A 61 -37.13 20.55 15.27
N GLY A 62 -37.61 19.80 16.27
CA GLY A 62 -38.09 18.43 16.08
C GLY A 62 -37.07 17.33 16.36
N ASP A 63 -35.77 17.68 16.56
CA ASP A 63 -34.73 16.76 17.03
C ASP A 63 -34.20 17.25 18.39
N GLY A 64 -34.22 16.40 19.40
CA GLY A 64 -33.69 16.70 20.73
C GLY A 64 -32.15 16.75 20.82
N ALA A 65 -31.46 16.43 19.75
CA ALA A 65 -29.99 16.41 19.69
C ALA A 65 -29.38 17.79 19.39
N THR A 66 -28.12 17.96 19.70
CA THR A 66 -27.31 19.11 19.28
C THR A 66 -26.41 18.74 18.13
N PHE A 67 -26.26 19.68 17.19
CA PHE A 67 -25.40 19.51 16.00
C PHE A 67 -24.20 20.43 16.15
N HIS A 68 -23.01 19.84 16.19
CA HIS A 68 -21.75 20.57 16.37
C HIS A 68 -20.89 20.46 15.12
N LYS A 69 -20.30 21.58 14.71
CA LYS A 69 -19.24 21.55 13.68
C LYS A 69 -17.99 20.90 14.25
N VAL A 70 -17.34 20.07 13.47
CA VAL A 70 -16.11 19.39 13.84
C VAL A 70 -15.09 19.53 12.73
N GLU A 71 -13.86 19.85 13.09
CA GLU A 71 -12.67 19.79 12.25
C GLU A 71 -11.86 18.56 12.67
N PHE A 72 -11.47 17.75 11.73
CA PHE A 72 -10.74 16.52 11.99
C PHE A 72 -9.84 16.14 10.82
N SER A 73 -8.87 15.26 11.06
CA SER A 73 -8.00 14.75 10.01
C SER A 73 -8.25 13.26 9.81
N LEU A 74 -8.26 12.84 8.55
CA LEU A 74 -8.31 11.43 8.14
C LEU A 74 -6.93 10.99 7.67
N LEU A 75 -6.43 9.88 8.24
CA LEU A 75 -5.34 9.14 7.64
C LEU A 75 -5.92 8.27 6.52
N THR A 76 -5.49 8.50 5.30
CA THR A 76 -5.99 7.79 4.12
C THR A 76 -4.85 7.16 3.33
N PHE A 77 -5.16 6.08 2.61
CA PHE A 77 -4.27 5.45 1.65
C PHE A 77 -4.87 5.54 0.25
N TYR A 78 -4.19 6.27 -0.64
CA TYR A 78 -4.61 6.43 -2.03
C TYR A 78 -3.58 5.77 -2.96
N PRO A 79 -3.88 4.58 -3.53
CA PRO A 79 -2.98 3.93 -4.49
C PRO A 79 -2.96 4.72 -5.80
N LYS A 80 -1.76 5.03 -6.29
CA LYS A 80 -1.58 5.71 -7.58
C LYS A 80 -1.00 4.76 -8.61
N ILE A 81 -1.53 4.81 -9.83
CA ILE A 81 -0.97 4.06 -10.97
C ILE A 81 0.47 4.52 -11.20
N GLN A 82 1.36 3.58 -11.55
CA GLN A 82 2.80 3.74 -11.77
C GLN A 82 3.64 4.01 -10.51
N GLU A 83 3.03 4.06 -9.34
CA GLU A 83 3.78 4.18 -8.10
C GLU A 83 4.50 2.88 -7.75
N VAL A 84 5.73 3.01 -7.25
CA VAL A 84 6.51 1.88 -6.73
C VAL A 84 6.35 1.82 -5.22
N ILE A 85 6.00 0.65 -4.73
CA ILE A 85 5.74 0.41 -3.30
C ILE A 85 6.33 -0.93 -2.87
N GLU A 86 6.70 -1.02 -1.62
CA GLU A 86 7.12 -2.28 -1.00
C GLU A 86 5.95 -2.87 -0.20
N GLY A 87 5.87 -4.19 -0.23
CA GLY A 87 4.85 -4.93 0.49
C GLY A 87 5.31 -6.33 0.84
N GLU A 88 4.47 -7.04 1.57
CA GLU A 88 4.70 -8.42 2.00
C GLU A 88 3.73 -9.36 1.28
N VAL A 89 4.24 -10.50 0.83
CA VAL A 89 3.41 -11.56 0.25
C VAL A 89 2.61 -12.24 1.35
N VAL A 90 1.30 -12.09 1.31
CA VAL A 90 0.40 -12.65 2.33
C VAL A 90 -0.20 -13.99 1.93
N GLU A 91 -0.40 -14.20 0.62
CA GLU A 91 -0.98 -15.42 0.10
C GLU A 91 -0.45 -15.72 -1.30
N ILE A 92 -0.31 -17.01 -1.62
CA ILE A 92 0.12 -17.48 -2.94
C ILE A 92 -0.93 -18.44 -3.49
N ALA A 93 -1.34 -18.19 -4.73
CA ALA A 93 -2.25 -19.02 -5.49
C ALA A 93 -1.61 -19.40 -6.84
N GLU A 94 -2.22 -20.33 -7.56
CA GLU A 94 -1.75 -20.78 -8.89
C GLU A 94 -1.65 -19.61 -9.88
N PHE A 95 -2.58 -18.65 -9.82
CA PHE A 95 -2.63 -17.50 -10.73
C PHE A 95 -1.77 -16.32 -10.32
N GLY A 96 -1.14 -16.35 -9.13
CA GLY A 96 -0.29 -15.26 -8.64
C GLY A 96 -0.15 -15.19 -7.14
N ALA A 97 0.31 -14.04 -6.66
CA ALA A 97 0.50 -13.77 -5.24
C ALA A 97 -0.29 -12.52 -4.81
N PHE A 98 -0.81 -12.54 -3.59
CA PHE A 98 -1.38 -11.35 -2.96
C PHE A 98 -0.30 -10.66 -2.13
N VAL A 99 -0.10 -9.39 -2.41
CA VAL A 99 0.91 -8.54 -1.77
C VAL A 99 0.20 -7.47 -0.95
N ARG A 100 0.46 -7.43 0.34
CA ARG A 100 -0.06 -6.39 1.23
C ARG A 100 0.71 -5.09 1.06
N ILE A 101 0.03 -4.08 0.55
CA ILE A 101 0.60 -2.75 0.26
C ILE A 101 -0.04 -1.68 1.16
N GLY A 102 0.16 -1.80 2.46
CA GLY A 102 -0.49 -0.97 3.46
C GLY A 102 -1.81 -1.58 3.93
N PRO A 103 -2.96 -0.89 3.85
CA PRO A 103 -4.23 -1.41 4.36
C PRO A 103 -4.94 -2.39 3.42
N VAL A 104 -4.41 -2.63 2.23
CA VAL A 104 -5.06 -3.42 1.17
C VAL A 104 -4.10 -4.41 0.55
N ASP A 105 -4.64 -5.48 -0.02
CA ASP A 105 -3.89 -6.50 -0.73
C ASP A 105 -4.00 -6.25 -2.24
N ALA A 106 -2.86 -6.30 -2.93
CA ALA A 106 -2.76 -6.16 -4.38
C ALA A 106 -2.45 -7.50 -5.03
N LEU A 107 -2.99 -7.75 -6.21
CA LEU A 107 -2.73 -8.96 -6.98
C LEU A 107 -1.49 -8.78 -7.85
N LEU A 108 -0.48 -9.59 -7.59
CA LEU A 108 0.67 -9.81 -8.45
C LEU A 108 0.42 -11.08 -9.28
N HIS A 109 -0.12 -10.90 -10.48
CA HIS A 109 -0.41 -12.02 -11.37
C HIS A 109 0.88 -12.75 -11.77
N VAL A 110 0.82 -14.08 -11.95
CA VAL A 110 1.98 -14.92 -12.31
C VAL A 110 2.75 -14.39 -13.50
N SER A 111 2.07 -13.88 -14.54
CA SER A 111 2.70 -13.29 -15.73
C SER A 111 3.41 -11.96 -15.48
N GLN A 112 3.18 -11.34 -14.33
CA GLN A 112 3.75 -10.05 -13.93
C GLN A 112 4.84 -10.18 -12.87
N LEU A 113 5.18 -11.42 -12.46
CA LEU A 113 6.17 -11.66 -11.41
C LEU A 113 7.61 -11.57 -11.93
N MET A 114 7.92 -12.30 -13.02
CA MET A 114 9.26 -12.33 -13.62
C MET A 114 9.19 -12.77 -15.09
N ASP A 115 10.28 -12.53 -15.84
CA ASP A 115 10.45 -13.01 -17.22
C ASP A 115 10.97 -14.46 -17.21
N ASP A 116 10.13 -15.39 -16.74
CA ASP A 116 10.46 -16.80 -16.65
C ASP A 116 9.17 -17.63 -16.69
N TYR A 117 9.28 -18.92 -17.03
CA TYR A 117 8.19 -19.87 -16.86
C TYR A 117 8.04 -20.21 -15.38
N ILE A 118 6.90 -19.86 -14.81
CA ILE A 118 6.62 -20.04 -13.38
C ILE A 118 5.84 -21.33 -13.17
N SER A 119 6.28 -22.13 -12.22
CA SER A 119 5.57 -23.30 -11.70
C SER A 119 5.08 -23.00 -10.27
N TYR A 120 3.85 -23.40 -10.00
CA TYR A 120 3.26 -23.35 -8.68
C TYR A 120 3.43 -24.72 -7.99
N ASP A 121 3.99 -24.74 -6.80
CA ASP A 121 4.04 -25.91 -5.93
C ASP A 121 2.97 -25.77 -4.84
N GLU A 122 1.86 -26.49 -5.03
CA GLU A 122 0.72 -26.46 -4.11
C GLU A 122 1.08 -26.95 -2.71
N ARG A 123 2.01 -27.92 -2.59
CA ARG A 123 2.39 -28.49 -1.29
C ARG A 123 3.20 -27.53 -0.44
N GLN A 124 4.02 -26.72 -1.08
CA GLN A 124 4.87 -25.74 -0.41
C GLN A 124 4.29 -24.32 -0.44
N GLY A 125 3.26 -24.06 -1.26
CA GLY A 125 2.70 -22.71 -1.45
C GLY A 125 3.73 -21.73 -2.03
N VAL A 126 4.50 -22.18 -3.05
CA VAL A 126 5.63 -21.42 -3.59
C VAL A 126 5.49 -21.27 -5.11
N LEU A 127 5.75 -20.06 -5.60
CA LEU A 127 5.97 -19.80 -7.03
C LEU A 127 7.46 -19.88 -7.35
N MET A 128 7.83 -20.69 -8.33
CA MET A 128 9.22 -20.92 -8.72
C MET A 128 9.43 -20.73 -10.21
N GLY A 129 10.41 -19.90 -10.59
CA GLY A 129 10.90 -19.78 -11.96
C GLY A 129 11.66 -21.03 -12.39
N LYS A 130 11.36 -21.57 -13.58
CA LYS A 130 12.00 -22.80 -14.09
C LYS A 130 13.45 -22.56 -14.49
N GLU A 131 13.77 -21.43 -15.11
CA GLU A 131 15.11 -21.08 -15.58
C GLU A 131 15.94 -20.40 -14.49
N THR A 132 15.41 -19.32 -13.92
CA THR A 132 16.10 -18.51 -12.91
C THR A 132 16.23 -19.17 -11.54
N LYS A 133 15.42 -20.21 -11.26
CA LYS A 133 15.32 -20.87 -9.94
C LYS A 133 14.94 -19.91 -8.79
N ARG A 134 14.43 -18.73 -9.14
CA ARG A 134 13.94 -17.76 -8.15
C ARG A 134 12.66 -18.27 -7.52
N LYS A 135 12.56 -18.16 -6.19
CA LYS A 135 11.40 -18.63 -5.42
C LYS A 135 10.74 -17.46 -4.71
N LEU A 136 9.40 -17.41 -4.79
CA LEU A 136 8.56 -16.50 -4.03
C LEU A 136 7.66 -17.32 -3.10
N GLN A 137 7.63 -16.95 -1.82
CA GLN A 137 6.83 -17.60 -0.79
C GLN A 137 6.12 -16.57 0.09
N THR A 138 5.14 -17.01 0.86
CA THR A 138 4.45 -16.18 1.85
C THR A 138 5.44 -15.65 2.89
N GLY A 139 5.29 -14.37 3.27
CA GLY A 139 6.22 -13.66 4.15
C GLY A 139 7.38 -12.96 3.42
N ASP A 140 7.53 -13.16 2.11
CA ASP A 140 8.57 -12.48 1.35
C ASP A 140 8.24 -11.00 1.16
N HIS A 141 9.25 -10.14 1.34
CA HIS A 141 9.16 -8.72 1.02
C HIS A 141 9.45 -8.49 -0.45
N VAL A 142 8.55 -7.80 -1.11
CA VAL A 142 8.61 -7.51 -2.54
C VAL A 142 8.46 -6.03 -2.81
N ARG A 143 9.15 -5.55 -3.84
CA ARG A 143 8.97 -4.21 -4.41
C ARG A 143 8.21 -4.36 -5.72
N VAL A 144 7.08 -3.68 -5.82
CA VAL A 144 6.16 -3.79 -6.95
C VAL A 144 5.74 -2.41 -7.46
N ARG A 145 5.31 -2.36 -8.71
CA ARG A 145 4.70 -1.15 -9.30
C ARG A 145 3.22 -1.36 -9.51
N ILE A 146 2.41 -0.39 -9.10
CA ILE A 146 0.97 -0.40 -9.31
C ILE A 146 0.67 -0.16 -10.78
N THR A 147 -0.05 -1.09 -11.41
CA THR A 147 -0.43 -1.03 -12.84
C THR A 147 -1.90 -0.73 -13.06
N ALA A 148 -2.76 -1.17 -12.15
CA ALA A 148 -4.19 -0.97 -12.21
C ALA A 148 -4.76 -0.72 -10.82
N VAL A 149 -5.70 0.22 -10.73
CA VAL A 149 -6.43 0.54 -9.50
C VAL A 149 -7.91 0.60 -9.83
N SER A 150 -8.70 -0.18 -9.12
CA SER A 150 -10.15 -0.08 -9.08
C SER A 150 -10.55 0.04 -7.63
N LEU A 151 -10.95 1.22 -7.20
CA LEU A 151 -11.49 1.43 -5.86
C LEU A 151 -12.88 0.80 -5.79
N GLY A 152 -13.14 0.02 -4.74
CA GLY A 152 -14.47 -0.54 -4.51
C GLY A 152 -15.47 0.57 -4.19
N ARG A 153 -16.72 0.44 -4.68
CA ARG A 153 -17.81 1.32 -4.26
C ARG A 153 -18.42 0.78 -2.99
N SER A 154 -18.70 1.66 -2.02
CA SER A 154 -19.52 1.39 -0.80
C SER A 154 -19.47 -0.06 -0.29
N GLY A 155 -18.37 -0.46 0.36
CA GLY A 155 -18.22 -1.77 0.98
C GLY A 155 -17.75 -2.91 0.07
N GLY A 156 -17.48 -2.65 -1.21
CA GLY A 156 -16.84 -3.61 -2.12
C GLY A 156 -15.32 -3.56 -2.00
N SER A 157 -14.69 -4.74 -2.01
CA SER A 157 -13.22 -4.82 -2.07
C SER A 157 -12.73 -4.27 -3.40
N GLY A 158 -11.91 -3.21 -3.37
CA GLY A 158 -11.21 -2.72 -4.55
C GLY A 158 -10.23 -3.75 -5.09
N LYS A 159 -9.86 -3.62 -6.36
CA LYS A 159 -8.86 -4.48 -6.99
C LYS A 159 -7.65 -3.64 -7.40
N ILE A 160 -6.48 -4.01 -6.91
CA ILE A 160 -5.23 -3.36 -7.26
C ILE A 160 -4.34 -4.41 -7.95
N GLY A 161 -3.93 -4.11 -9.17
CA GLY A 161 -2.98 -4.94 -9.92
C GLY A 161 -1.58 -4.35 -9.83
N VAL A 162 -0.58 -5.22 -9.65
CA VAL A 162 0.82 -4.82 -9.55
C VAL A 162 1.71 -5.65 -10.47
N THR A 163 2.89 -5.12 -10.80
CA THR A 163 3.92 -5.80 -11.58
C THR A 163 5.27 -5.79 -10.88
N ALA A 164 6.04 -6.84 -11.06
CA ALA A 164 7.42 -7.00 -10.61
C ALA A 164 8.41 -7.29 -11.76
N ARG A 165 7.97 -7.27 -13.02
CA ARG A 165 8.82 -7.62 -14.19
C ARG A 165 9.86 -6.59 -14.57
N GLN A 166 9.71 -5.33 -14.11
CA GLN A 166 10.65 -4.27 -14.46
C GLN A 166 11.95 -4.37 -13.65
N PRO A 167 13.06 -3.79 -14.14
CA PRO A 167 14.33 -3.73 -13.40
C PRO A 167 14.14 -3.16 -11.99
N PHE A 168 14.85 -3.73 -11.01
CA PHE A 168 14.81 -3.35 -9.59
C PHE A 168 13.45 -3.54 -8.92
N LEU A 169 12.56 -4.35 -9.51
CA LEU A 169 11.32 -4.83 -8.90
C LEU A 169 11.42 -6.35 -8.63
N GLY A 170 10.51 -6.84 -7.77
CA GLY A 170 10.47 -8.24 -7.34
C GLY A 170 10.87 -8.41 -5.88
N LYS A 171 11.23 -9.62 -5.49
CA LYS A 171 11.68 -9.91 -4.12
C LYS A 171 12.94 -9.11 -3.77
N ILE A 172 12.96 -8.48 -2.61
CA ILE A 172 14.06 -7.59 -2.18
C ILE A 172 15.41 -8.31 -2.22
N GLU A 173 15.45 -9.60 -1.85
CA GLU A 173 16.68 -10.40 -1.95
C GLU A 173 17.18 -10.57 -3.39
N TRP A 174 16.27 -10.66 -4.38
CA TRP A 174 16.68 -10.76 -5.78
C TRP A 174 17.28 -9.45 -6.27
N ILE A 175 16.65 -8.33 -5.88
CA ILE A 175 17.13 -6.98 -6.22
C ILE A 175 18.55 -6.76 -5.68
N ARG A 176 18.80 -7.12 -4.41
CA ARG A 176 20.15 -7.00 -3.81
C ARG A 176 21.19 -7.79 -4.58
N LYS A 177 20.91 -9.05 -4.90
CA LYS A 177 21.81 -9.90 -5.68
C LYS A 177 22.05 -9.38 -7.10
N ASP A 178 21.03 -8.78 -7.72
CA ASP A 178 21.17 -8.23 -9.07
C ASP A 178 22.01 -6.94 -9.04
N VAL A 179 21.88 -6.09 -8.02
CA VAL A 179 22.71 -4.90 -7.81
C VAL A 179 24.18 -5.29 -7.55
N GLU A 180 24.43 -6.23 -6.64
CA GLU A 180 25.78 -6.73 -6.35
C GLU A 180 26.50 -7.25 -7.60
N LYS A 181 25.78 -7.93 -8.50
CA LYS A 181 26.34 -8.39 -9.78
C LYS A 181 26.65 -7.25 -10.72
N MET A 182 25.83 -6.20 -10.76
CA MET A 182 26.06 -5.03 -11.60
C MET A 182 27.30 -4.26 -11.13
N ASP A 183 27.43 -4.04 -9.82
CA ASP A 183 28.58 -3.35 -9.23
C ASP A 183 29.88 -4.13 -9.52
N ALA A 184 29.88 -5.45 -9.34
CA ALA A 184 31.04 -6.30 -9.66
C ALA A 184 31.42 -6.25 -11.16
N THR A 185 30.44 -6.09 -12.04
CA THR A 185 30.69 -6.01 -13.49
C THR A 185 31.28 -4.64 -13.87
N GLU A 186 30.86 -3.56 -13.20
CA GLU A 186 31.40 -2.21 -13.42
C GLU A 186 32.85 -2.07 -12.90
N GLU A 187 33.18 -2.74 -11.80
CA GLU A 187 34.55 -2.75 -11.28
C GLU A 187 35.53 -3.45 -12.25
N VAL A 188 35.13 -4.57 -12.84
CA VAL A 188 35.92 -5.31 -13.84
C VAL A 188 36.13 -4.49 -15.12
N THR A 189 35.18 -3.63 -15.49
CA THR A 189 35.31 -2.78 -16.70
C THR A 189 36.16 -1.52 -16.45
N LYS A 190 36.40 -1.16 -15.20
CA LYS A 190 37.19 0.02 -14.82
C LYS A 190 38.72 -0.27 -14.59
N GLU A 191 39.16 -1.53 -14.64
CA GLU A 191 40.60 -1.80 -14.63
C GLU A 191 41.18 -1.41 -15.97
N PRO A 192 42.06 -0.36 -16.03
CA PRO A 192 42.75 0.01 -17.25
C PRO A 192 43.77 -1.07 -17.55
N SER A 193 43.78 -1.54 -18.79
CA SER A 193 44.82 -2.37 -19.35
C SER A 193 46.22 -1.71 -19.13
N LYS A 194 46.89 -2.08 -18.03
CA LYS A 194 48.27 -1.73 -17.84
C LYS A 194 49.12 -2.67 -18.66
N GLY A 195 49.69 -2.08 -19.72
CA GLY A 195 51.06 -2.34 -20.12
C GLY A 195 51.32 -3.58 -20.91
N ILE A 196 51.33 -3.43 -22.22
CA ILE A 196 52.23 -4.19 -23.09
C ILE A 196 53.02 -3.14 -23.89
N GLY A 197 54.29 -3.12 -23.68
CA GLY A 197 55.19 -2.55 -24.63
C GLY A 197 56.17 -1.52 -24.05
N GLU A 198 57.33 -2.01 -23.65
CA GLU A 198 58.58 -1.45 -24.13
C GLU A 198 59.71 -2.37 -23.71
N SER A 199 60.08 -3.22 -24.64
CA SER A 199 61.43 -3.75 -24.72
C SER A 199 61.91 -3.51 -26.11
N LYS A 200 62.98 -2.67 -26.22
CA LYS A 200 64.08 -2.57 -27.21
C LYS A 200 64.40 -1.10 -27.38
N GLN A 201 65.55 -0.67 -27.14
CA GLN A 201 67.00 -0.97 -27.39
C GLN A 201 67.79 -0.05 -26.55
#